data_05cb3954f57babbcbbf11112b3f5b1de
#
_entry.id   05cb3954f57babbcbbf11112b3f5b1de
#
_cell.length_a   1.000
_cell.length_b   1.000
_cell.length_c   1.000
_cell.angle_alpha   90.00
_cell.angle_beta   90.00
_cell.angle_gamma   90.00
#
_symmetry.space_group_name_H-M   'P 1'
#
loop_
_entity.id
_entity.type
_entity.pdbx_description
1 polymer ?
#
loop_
_entity_poly.entity_id
_entity_poly.type
_entity_poly.pdbx_seq_one_letter_code
_entity_poly.pdbx_strand_id
1 'polypeptide(L)'
;MKKILKILMIVIFIGAVIGVIAYFGKKNSQDNEVYETTTPFMGNIEVKAVATGEVKPLETIEIKPNISGVIKSINVSEGQYVEKGQLICELKVVPNVQSLNAARQAIQAAQITVDQERRNFNRTSTLYNQGVLPRADYDNANAIYKSAQQQLKAAENDYKVAQTGIAPGLEAYATTRILATTSGMILDIPVEVGNMVQEINNFSTGTTIATMADVKKMIFEGKVDEAEVGKLKEGMKINVSIGAIPNKTFTAILDFISPQGVANNGVVQFEIKAPVQLDSNNFIRAGYSANAEVVTQEAKNVLLVKSAHVRYDENQKPYVEILTSGKGQDAKYEKKYITLGITDGVNVQVKSGLNKSDKIKIWNTDLEKNKNGNGPH
;
A
#
# COMPACT_ATOMS: atom_id res chain seq x y z
N MET A 1 39.46 -24.24 -89.82
CA MET A 1 39.94 -23.03 -89.18
C MET A 1 38.85 -22.17 -88.53
N LYS A 2 37.73 -21.86 -89.23
CA LYS A 2 36.68 -20.98 -88.67
C LYS A 2 35.95 -21.51 -87.42
N LYS A 3 35.86 -22.86 -87.21
CA LYS A 3 35.16 -23.44 -86.01
C LYS A 3 36.06 -23.34 -84.75
N ILE A 4 37.40 -23.47 -84.85
CA ILE A 4 38.36 -23.40 -83.75
C ILE A 4 38.42 -21.97 -83.26
N LEU A 5 38.40 -20.96 -84.14
CA LEU A 5 38.40 -19.54 -83.77
C LEU A 5 37.16 -19.11 -82.97
N LYS A 6 35.95 -19.72 -83.34
CA LYS A 6 34.74 -19.45 -82.56
C LYS A 6 34.79 -20.04 -81.14
N ILE A 7 35.34 -21.23 -80.96
CA ILE A 7 35.47 -21.89 -79.69
C ILE A 7 36.46 -21.08 -78.81
N LEU A 8 37.59 -20.59 -79.36
CA LEU A 8 38.56 -19.75 -78.67
C LEU A 8 37.94 -18.44 -78.19
N MET A 9 37.12 -17.77 -79.02
CA MET A 9 36.38 -16.54 -78.62
C MET A 9 35.38 -16.77 -77.48
N ILE A 10 34.70 -17.93 -77.48
CA ILE A 10 33.75 -18.26 -76.42
C ILE A 10 34.47 -18.52 -75.10
N VAL A 11 35.63 -19.18 -75.12
CA VAL A 11 36.41 -19.43 -73.88
C VAL A 11 37.00 -18.12 -73.31
N ILE A 12 37.43 -17.17 -74.15
CA ILE A 12 37.92 -15.88 -73.70
C ILE A 12 36.75 -15.06 -73.16
N PHE A 13 35.56 -15.12 -73.74
CA PHE A 13 34.37 -14.41 -73.24
C PHE A 13 33.94 -14.98 -71.90
N ILE A 14 33.91 -16.33 -71.73
CA ILE A 14 33.55 -16.95 -70.46
C ILE A 14 34.60 -16.58 -69.40
N GLY A 15 35.92 -16.59 -69.72
CA GLY A 15 36.96 -16.14 -68.84
C GLY A 15 36.82 -14.69 -68.38
N ALA A 16 36.45 -13.80 -69.33
CA ALA A 16 36.20 -12.39 -69.00
C ALA A 16 34.96 -12.20 -68.10
N VAL A 17 33.89 -12.97 -68.37
CA VAL A 17 32.69 -12.94 -67.52
C VAL A 17 32.94 -13.44 -66.09
N ILE A 18 33.71 -14.55 -65.95
CA ILE A 18 34.14 -15.07 -64.65
C ILE A 18 35.04 -14.05 -63.94
N GLY A 19 35.98 -13.40 -64.65
CA GLY A 19 36.83 -12.34 -64.11
C GLY A 19 36.03 -11.13 -63.63
N VAL A 20 35.02 -10.72 -64.33
CA VAL A 20 34.12 -9.62 -63.95
C VAL A 20 33.27 -10.01 -62.74
N ILE A 21 32.72 -11.22 -62.70
CA ILE A 21 31.98 -11.74 -61.53
C ILE A 21 32.85 -11.83 -60.31
N ALA A 22 34.06 -12.34 -60.43
CA ALA A 22 35.05 -12.43 -59.35
C ALA A 22 35.49 -11.02 -58.84
N TYR A 23 35.67 -10.06 -59.78
CA TYR A 23 36.01 -8.66 -59.46
C TYR A 23 34.86 -7.96 -58.73
N PHE A 24 33.60 -8.11 -59.18
CA PHE A 24 32.43 -7.53 -58.51
C PHE A 24 32.10 -8.27 -57.20
N GLY A 25 32.24 -9.58 -57.15
CA GLY A 25 32.09 -10.37 -55.93
C GLY A 25 33.05 -9.98 -54.84
N LYS A 26 34.31 -9.69 -55.18
CA LYS A 26 35.33 -9.24 -54.22
C LYS A 26 35.12 -7.78 -53.78
N LYS A 27 34.53 -6.94 -54.66
CA LYS A 27 34.24 -5.54 -54.35
C LYS A 27 32.96 -5.36 -53.50
N ASN A 28 32.01 -6.31 -53.60
CA ASN A 28 30.73 -6.27 -52.87
C ASN A 28 30.79 -6.95 -51.50
N SER A 29 31.93 -7.55 -51.12
CA SER A 29 32.11 -8.25 -49.82
C SER A 29 32.73 -7.37 -48.72
N GLN A 30 32.82 -6.07 -48.94
CA GLN A 30 33.25 -5.11 -47.92
C GLN A 30 32.16 -4.04 -47.74
N ASP A 31 31.04 -4.43 -47.13
CA ASP A 31 30.23 -3.45 -46.39
C ASP A 31 31.06 -3.01 -45.16
N ASN A 32 31.95 -2.04 -45.42
CA ASN A 32 32.70 -1.40 -44.33
C ASN A 32 31.75 -0.42 -43.64
N GLU A 33 30.90 -0.96 -42.76
CA GLU A 33 30.09 -0.15 -41.83
C GLU A 33 30.99 0.72 -41.01
N VAL A 34 30.72 2.04 -41.04
CA VAL A 34 31.46 3.02 -40.22
C VAL A 34 30.79 3.07 -38.87
N TYR A 35 31.49 2.67 -37.85
CA TYR A 35 31.03 2.74 -36.47
C TYR A 35 31.53 3.99 -35.78
N GLU A 36 30.69 4.64 -34.99
CA GLU A 36 31.10 5.66 -34.06
C GLU A 36 31.81 5.05 -32.83
N THR A 37 32.61 5.85 -32.19
CA THR A 37 33.35 5.41 -30.96
C THR A 37 32.98 6.32 -29.79
N THR A 38 32.88 5.72 -28.60
CA THR A 38 32.75 6.44 -27.34
C THR A 38 33.93 6.09 -26.41
N THR A 39 34.14 6.89 -25.38
CA THR A 39 35.12 6.61 -24.34
C THR A 39 34.44 6.26 -23.03
N PRO A 40 35.03 5.37 -22.21
CA PRO A 40 34.60 5.19 -20.84
C PRO A 40 34.66 6.50 -20.06
N PHE A 41 33.78 6.68 -19.12
CA PHE A 41 33.70 7.88 -18.29
C PHE A 41 33.69 7.54 -16.81
N MET A 42 34.12 8.48 -15.97
CA MET A 42 34.05 8.33 -14.52
C MET A 42 32.71 8.84 -14.03
N GLY A 43 32.08 8.09 -13.15
CA GLY A 43 30.79 8.47 -12.59
C GLY A 43 30.45 7.66 -11.34
N ASN A 44 29.31 8.01 -10.78
CA ASN A 44 28.67 7.22 -9.71
C ASN A 44 27.60 6.36 -10.34
N ILE A 45 27.44 5.17 -9.81
CA ILE A 45 26.42 4.22 -10.23
C ILE A 45 25.70 3.67 -8.99
N GLU A 46 24.37 3.62 -9.05
CA GLU A 46 23.51 3.12 -7.99
C GLU A 46 22.57 2.07 -8.57
N VAL A 47 22.48 0.95 -7.88
CA VAL A 47 21.47 -0.07 -8.15
C VAL A 47 20.31 0.18 -7.20
N LYS A 48 19.14 0.39 -7.75
CA LYS A 48 17.93 0.72 -6.99
C LYS A 48 16.92 -0.41 -7.10
N ALA A 49 16.37 -0.83 -5.97
CA ALA A 49 15.13 -1.58 -5.92
C ALA A 49 13.95 -0.60 -5.88
N VAL A 50 12.90 -0.90 -6.63
CA VAL A 50 11.70 -0.06 -6.68
C VAL A 50 10.54 -0.79 -6.03
N ALA A 51 9.87 -0.12 -5.09
CA ALA A 51 8.63 -0.56 -4.50
C ALA A 51 7.49 0.36 -4.94
N THR A 52 6.38 -0.21 -5.33
CA THR A 52 5.14 0.53 -5.64
C THR A 52 4.12 0.33 -4.54
N GLY A 53 3.41 1.37 -4.16
CA GLY A 53 2.46 1.30 -3.07
C GLY A 53 1.70 2.61 -2.86
N GLU A 54 1.35 2.86 -1.60
CA GLU A 54 0.60 4.05 -1.20
C GLU A 54 1.15 4.64 0.11
N VAL A 55 0.82 5.89 0.34
CA VAL A 55 1.07 6.55 1.62
C VAL A 55 -0.23 6.60 2.40
N LYS A 56 -0.22 6.04 3.61
CA LYS A 56 -1.38 5.99 4.50
C LYS A 56 -0.99 6.36 5.93
N PRO A 57 -1.95 6.72 6.79
CA PRO A 57 -1.65 6.94 8.20
C PRO A 57 -1.09 5.68 8.86
N LEU A 58 -0.19 5.87 9.82
CA LEU A 58 0.38 4.77 10.59
C LEU A 58 -0.71 3.96 11.31
N GLU A 59 -1.67 4.65 11.87
CA GLU A 59 -2.81 4.05 12.58
C GLU A 59 -4.10 4.69 12.09
N THR A 60 -5.10 3.85 11.84
CA THR A 60 -6.45 4.26 11.48
C THR A 60 -7.41 3.74 12.53
N ILE A 61 -8.26 4.60 13.06
CA ILE A 61 -9.20 4.29 14.13
C ILE A 61 -10.62 4.37 13.57
N GLU A 62 -11.33 3.26 13.65
CA GLU A 62 -12.74 3.20 13.32
C GLU A 62 -13.59 3.53 14.53
N ILE A 63 -14.43 4.53 14.41
CA ILE A 63 -15.40 4.91 15.43
C ILE A 63 -16.67 4.11 15.19
N LYS A 64 -17.01 3.28 16.18
CA LYS A 64 -18.17 2.39 16.14
C LYS A 64 -19.05 2.63 17.36
N PRO A 65 -20.38 2.42 17.25
CA PRO A 65 -21.29 2.60 18.37
C PRO A 65 -21.25 1.41 19.34
N ASN A 66 -21.51 1.66 20.60
CA ASN A 66 -21.74 0.67 21.66
C ASN A 66 -23.21 0.38 21.91
N ILE A 67 -24.12 1.03 21.17
CA ILE A 67 -25.56 0.74 21.16
C ILE A 67 -26.08 0.83 19.73
N SER A 68 -27.04 0.00 19.40
CA SER A 68 -27.70 0.04 18.11
C SER A 68 -28.76 1.16 18.07
N GLY A 69 -28.88 1.82 16.92
CA GLY A 69 -29.83 2.90 16.77
C GLY A 69 -29.83 3.52 15.37
N VAL A 70 -30.57 4.60 15.21
CA VAL A 70 -30.62 5.41 13.98
C VAL A 70 -29.84 6.70 14.20
N ILE A 71 -29.04 7.10 13.23
CA ILE A 71 -28.28 8.35 13.28
C ILE A 71 -29.26 9.54 13.27
N LYS A 72 -29.22 10.30 14.35
CA LYS A 72 -30.04 11.52 14.51
C LYS A 72 -29.37 12.74 13.89
N SER A 73 -28.08 12.89 14.13
CA SER A 73 -27.26 13.99 13.59
C SER A 73 -25.80 13.57 13.47
N ILE A 74 -25.10 14.11 12.47
CA ILE A 74 -23.65 14.03 12.31
C ILE A 74 -23.10 15.45 12.50
N ASN A 75 -22.17 15.62 13.42
CA ASN A 75 -21.67 16.93 13.87
C ASN A 75 -20.27 17.26 13.36
N VAL A 76 -19.71 16.41 12.51
CA VAL A 76 -18.38 16.56 11.92
C VAL A 76 -18.44 16.31 10.42
N SER A 77 -17.41 16.75 9.71
CA SER A 77 -17.26 16.54 8.25
C SER A 77 -15.96 15.84 7.94
N GLU A 78 -15.90 15.17 6.79
CA GLU A 78 -14.66 14.60 6.25
C GLU A 78 -13.60 15.70 6.08
N GLY A 79 -12.35 15.37 6.40
CA GLY A 79 -11.23 16.32 6.41
C GLY A 79 -11.20 17.25 7.61
N GLN A 80 -12.17 17.21 8.52
CA GLN A 80 -12.17 18.01 9.75
C GLN A 80 -11.22 17.38 10.78
N TYR A 81 -10.43 18.23 11.46
CA TYR A 81 -9.68 17.82 12.64
C TYR A 81 -10.57 17.85 13.88
N VAL A 82 -10.55 16.79 14.65
CA VAL A 82 -11.34 16.64 15.90
C VAL A 82 -10.42 16.36 17.08
N GLU A 83 -10.83 16.83 18.24
CA GLU A 83 -10.15 16.56 19.50
C GLU A 83 -10.77 15.37 20.22
N LYS A 84 -9.98 14.70 21.07
CA LYS A 84 -10.48 13.63 21.92
C LYS A 84 -11.65 14.11 22.77
N GLY A 85 -12.77 13.38 22.74
CA GLY A 85 -14.00 13.73 23.45
C GLY A 85 -14.96 14.65 22.68
N GLN A 86 -14.59 15.12 21.48
CA GLN A 86 -15.49 15.89 20.62
C GLN A 86 -16.62 15.03 20.10
N LEU A 87 -17.85 15.60 20.03
CA LEU A 87 -19.04 14.91 19.53
C LEU A 87 -18.94 14.69 18.02
N ILE A 88 -19.01 13.42 17.61
CA ILE A 88 -19.02 13.01 16.19
C ILE A 88 -20.45 12.90 15.68
N CYS A 89 -21.29 12.11 16.35
CA CYS A 89 -22.69 11.97 15.98
C CYS A 89 -23.56 11.67 17.21
N GLU A 90 -24.87 11.86 17.03
CA GLU A 90 -25.88 11.49 18.01
C GLU A 90 -26.80 10.39 17.44
N LEU A 91 -27.01 9.34 18.22
CA LEU A 91 -27.88 8.22 17.87
C LEU A 91 -29.26 8.39 18.58
N LYS A 92 -30.29 7.96 17.89
CA LYS A 92 -31.62 7.74 18.46
C LYS A 92 -31.86 6.24 18.56
N VAL A 93 -32.06 5.74 19.78
CA VAL A 93 -32.41 4.34 19.99
C VAL A 93 -33.82 4.10 19.43
N VAL A 94 -33.97 3.00 18.68
CA VAL A 94 -35.25 2.51 18.20
C VAL A 94 -35.63 1.29 19.06
N PRO A 95 -36.56 1.48 20.04
CA PRO A 95 -36.92 0.38 20.92
C PRO A 95 -37.58 -0.77 20.15
N ASN A 96 -37.27 -2.00 20.53
CA ASN A 96 -38.04 -3.15 20.06
C ASN A 96 -39.42 -3.14 20.75
N VAL A 97 -40.47 -3.01 19.95
CA VAL A 97 -41.88 -2.88 20.44
C VAL A 97 -42.30 -4.11 21.27
N GLN A 98 -41.86 -5.31 20.90
CA GLN A 98 -42.19 -6.53 21.65
C GLN A 98 -41.49 -6.54 23.02
N SER A 99 -40.20 -6.24 23.08
CA SER A 99 -39.45 -6.14 24.34
C SER A 99 -40.02 -5.03 25.26
N LEU A 100 -40.37 -3.88 24.68
CA LEU A 100 -40.95 -2.79 25.42
C LEU A 100 -42.31 -3.17 26.02
N ASN A 101 -43.18 -3.85 25.24
CA ASN A 101 -44.48 -4.36 25.74
C ASN A 101 -44.30 -5.43 26.81
N ALA A 102 -43.39 -6.37 26.65
CA ALA A 102 -43.07 -7.40 27.63
C ALA A 102 -42.63 -6.78 28.98
N ALA A 103 -41.68 -5.83 28.91
CA ALA A 103 -41.18 -5.11 30.09
C ALA A 103 -42.32 -4.29 30.78
N ARG A 104 -43.21 -3.66 29.99
CA ARG A 104 -44.38 -2.95 30.55
C ARG A 104 -45.33 -3.89 31.30
N GLN A 105 -45.58 -5.09 30.75
CA GLN A 105 -46.40 -6.10 31.41
C GLN A 105 -45.73 -6.62 32.69
N ALA A 106 -44.41 -6.78 32.70
CA ALA A 106 -43.67 -7.18 33.91
C ALA A 106 -43.77 -6.13 35.02
N ILE A 107 -43.76 -4.83 34.72
CA ILE A 107 -44.00 -3.78 35.71
C ILE A 107 -45.41 -3.94 36.29
N GLN A 108 -46.43 -4.14 35.45
CA GLN A 108 -47.81 -4.28 35.93
C GLN A 108 -47.98 -5.51 36.86
N ALA A 109 -47.37 -6.65 36.52
CA ALA A 109 -47.36 -7.84 37.33
C ALA A 109 -46.64 -7.64 38.68
N ALA A 110 -45.45 -7.03 38.64
CA ALA A 110 -44.70 -6.72 39.87
C ALA A 110 -45.43 -5.71 40.75
N GLN A 111 -46.13 -4.71 40.18
CA GLN A 111 -46.94 -3.73 40.93
C GLN A 111 -48.09 -4.44 41.68
N ILE A 112 -48.81 -5.38 41.03
CA ILE A 112 -49.87 -6.14 41.65
C ILE A 112 -49.31 -6.94 42.86
N THR A 113 -48.12 -7.55 42.71
CA THR A 113 -47.44 -8.29 43.78
C THR A 113 -47.07 -7.37 44.96
N VAL A 114 -46.52 -6.16 44.66
CA VAL A 114 -46.21 -5.18 45.71
C VAL A 114 -47.46 -4.76 46.46
N ASP A 115 -48.54 -4.51 45.76
CA ASP A 115 -49.82 -4.09 46.40
C ASP A 115 -50.40 -5.19 47.24
N GLN A 116 -50.26 -6.45 46.85
CA GLN A 116 -50.67 -7.61 47.62
C GLN A 116 -49.84 -7.75 48.89
N GLU A 117 -48.50 -7.73 48.77
CA GLU A 117 -47.61 -7.88 49.90
C GLU A 117 -47.65 -6.66 50.84
N ARG A 118 -47.89 -5.48 50.34
CA ARG A 118 -48.11 -4.31 51.15
C ARG A 118 -49.35 -4.47 52.04
N ARG A 119 -50.49 -4.99 51.52
CA ARG A 119 -51.69 -5.28 52.31
C ARG A 119 -51.38 -6.36 53.36
N ASN A 120 -50.67 -7.42 53.01
CA ASN A 120 -50.26 -8.46 53.95
C ASN A 120 -49.37 -7.90 55.06
N PHE A 121 -48.34 -7.12 54.72
CA PHE A 121 -47.43 -6.51 55.66
C PHE A 121 -48.17 -5.56 56.61
N ASN A 122 -49.05 -4.72 56.11
CA ASN A 122 -49.82 -3.77 56.89
C ASN A 122 -50.73 -4.52 57.91
N ARG A 123 -51.41 -5.62 57.49
CA ARG A 123 -52.21 -6.45 58.37
C ARG A 123 -51.34 -7.14 59.44
N THR A 124 -50.26 -7.74 59.09
CA THR A 124 -49.31 -8.41 60.02
C THR A 124 -48.68 -7.41 60.96
N SER A 125 -48.32 -6.22 60.50
CA SER A 125 -47.78 -5.13 61.33
C SER A 125 -48.80 -4.63 62.38
N THR A 126 -50.08 -4.52 62.00
CA THR A 126 -51.14 -4.13 62.93
C THR A 126 -51.33 -5.20 64.02
N LEU A 127 -51.38 -6.47 63.64
CA LEU A 127 -51.53 -7.62 64.61
C LEU A 127 -50.29 -7.77 65.51
N TYR A 128 -49.09 -7.54 65.00
CA TYR A 128 -47.88 -7.54 65.79
C TYR A 128 -47.89 -6.38 66.83
N ASN A 129 -48.29 -5.20 66.46
CA ASN A 129 -48.40 -4.03 67.33
C ASN A 129 -49.46 -4.24 68.44
N GLN A 130 -50.48 -5.08 68.16
CA GLN A 130 -51.49 -5.49 69.13
C GLN A 130 -51.05 -6.68 70.03
N GLY A 131 -49.82 -7.18 69.83
CA GLY A 131 -49.28 -8.30 70.63
C GLY A 131 -49.86 -9.70 70.25
N VAL A 132 -50.56 -9.80 69.10
CA VAL A 132 -51.23 -11.03 68.62
C VAL A 132 -50.27 -11.95 67.87
N LEU A 133 -49.26 -11.39 67.16
CA LEU A 133 -48.31 -12.16 66.35
C LEU A 133 -46.86 -12.06 66.90
N PRO A 134 -46.07 -13.11 66.76
CA PRO A 134 -44.66 -13.07 67.10
C PRO A 134 -43.85 -12.17 66.16
N ARG A 135 -42.70 -11.68 66.64
CA ARG A 135 -41.80 -10.84 65.86
C ARG A 135 -41.31 -11.52 64.56
N ALA A 136 -41.13 -12.81 64.59
CA ALA A 136 -40.67 -13.59 63.41
C ALA A 136 -41.66 -13.44 62.19
N ASP A 137 -42.97 -13.39 62.47
CA ASP A 137 -43.97 -13.25 61.40
C ASP A 137 -43.97 -11.83 60.81
N TYR A 138 -43.75 -10.81 61.68
CA TYR A 138 -43.55 -9.42 61.22
C TYR A 138 -42.29 -9.29 60.37
N ASP A 139 -41.14 -9.82 60.84
CA ASP A 139 -39.88 -9.75 60.12
C ASP A 139 -39.96 -10.49 58.77
N ASN A 140 -40.64 -11.63 58.69
CA ASN A 140 -40.92 -12.39 57.45
C ASN A 140 -41.79 -11.58 56.47
N ALA A 141 -42.91 -11.05 56.93
CA ALA A 141 -43.82 -10.24 56.08
C ALA A 141 -43.09 -8.96 55.55
N ASN A 142 -42.26 -8.32 56.39
CA ASN A 142 -41.45 -7.20 55.97
C ASN A 142 -40.42 -7.59 54.91
N ALA A 143 -39.75 -8.76 55.07
CA ALA A 143 -38.78 -9.25 54.08
C ALA A 143 -39.44 -9.54 52.72
N ILE A 144 -40.62 -10.19 52.73
CA ILE A 144 -41.39 -10.48 51.49
C ILE A 144 -41.84 -9.18 50.82
N TYR A 145 -42.36 -8.20 51.57
CA TYR A 145 -42.75 -6.90 51.01
C TYR A 145 -41.55 -6.17 50.40
N LYS A 146 -40.38 -6.13 51.08
CA LYS A 146 -39.17 -5.55 50.55
C LYS A 146 -38.68 -6.28 49.29
N SER A 147 -38.78 -7.59 49.23
CA SER A 147 -38.44 -8.39 48.04
C SER A 147 -39.32 -8.04 46.86
N ALA A 148 -40.65 -7.90 47.09
CA ALA A 148 -41.58 -7.47 46.05
C ALA A 148 -41.28 -6.04 45.54
N GLN A 149 -40.89 -5.09 46.41
CA GLN A 149 -40.43 -3.77 46.01
C GLN A 149 -39.18 -3.82 45.14
N GLN A 150 -38.19 -4.66 45.47
CA GLN A 150 -36.99 -4.85 44.66
C GLN A 150 -37.29 -5.45 43.29
N GLN A 151 -38.26 -6.38 43.22
CA GLN A 151 -38.72 -6.96 41.94
C GLN A 151 -39.38 -5.88 41.05
N LEU A 152 -40.23 -5.01 41.63
CA LEU A 152 -40.81 -3.89 40.89
C LEU A 152 -39.71 -2.94 40.36
N LYS A 153 -38.74 -2.57 41.20
CA LYS A 153 -37.64 -1.72 40.78
C LYS A 153 -36.79 -2.35 39.68
N ALA A 154 -36.55 -3.68 39.73
CA ALA A 154 -35.88 -4.41 38.65
C ALA A 154 -36.68 -4.34 37.34
N ALA A 155 -38.00 -4.59 37.38
CA ALA A 155 -38.89 -4.48 36.22
C ALA A 155 -38.92 -3.06 35.62
N GLU A 156 -38.91 -2.02 36.45
CA GLU A 156 -38.81 -0.61 36.02
C GLU A 156 -37.45 -0.33 35.33
N ASN A 157 -36.36 -0.87 35.82
CA ASN A 157 -35.06 -0.75 35.20
C ASN A 157 -35.03 -1.46 33.83
N ASP A 158 -35.58 -2.70 33.75
CA ASP A 158 -35.69 -3.44 32.51
C ASP A 158 -36.52 -2.70 31.47
N TYR A 159 -37.59 -2.02 31.87
CA TYR A 159 -38.39 -1.17 30.98
C TYR A 159 -37.54 0.00 30.45
N LYS A 160 -36.75 0.67 31.32
CA LYS A 160 -35.85 1.75 30.90
C LYS A 160 -34.83 1.24 29.91
N VAL A 161 -34.20 0.07 30.17
CA VAL A 161 -33.29 -0.56 29.22
C VAL A 161 -33.97 -0.84 27.89
N ALA A 162 -35.15 -1.42 27.90
CA ALA A 162 -35.94 -1.67 26.66
C ALA A 162 -36.26 -0.37 25.91
N GLN A 163 -36.46 0.74 26.61
CA GLN A 163 -36.81 2.05 26.04
C GLN A 163 -35.59 2.82 25.52
N THR A 164 -34.49 2.83 26.26
CA THR A 164 -33.33 3.70 26.01
C THR A 164 -32.12 2.96 25.52
N GLY A 165 -32.09 1.63 25.61
CA GLY A 165 -30.91 0.80 25.37
C GLY A 165 -29.84 0.90 26.46
N ILE A 166 -30.08 1.67 27.54
CA ILE A 166 -29.09 2.00 28.56
C ILE A 166 -29.63 1.62 29.94
N ALA A 167 -28.87 0.83 30.69
CA ALA A 167 -29.23 0.52 32.05
C ALA A 167 -28.97 1.74 32.98
N PRO A 168 -29.91 2.04 33.92
CA PRO A 168 -29.74 3.12 34.87
C PRO A 168 -28.45 2.96 35.68
N GLY A 169 -27.63 4.04 35.73
CA GLY A 169 -26.34 4.05 36.38
C GLY A 169 -25.17 3.59 35.50
N LEU A 170 -25.40 3.17 34.24
CA LEU A 170 -24.40 2.77 33.26
C LEU A 170 -24.30 3.72 32.06
N GLU A 171 -24.83 4.95 32.17
CA GLU A 171 -24.85 5.95 31.13
C GLU A 171 -23.46 6.34 30.64
N ALA A 172 -22.43 6.18 31.48
CA ALA A 172 -21.04 6.41 31.14
C ALA A 172 -20.47 5.35 30.15
N TYR A 173 -21.04 4.15 30.14
CA TYR A 173 -20.58 3.02 29.32
C TYR A 173 -21.40 2.83 28.03
N ALA A 174 -22.66 3.26 28.02
CA ALA A 174 -23.53 3.19 26.87
C ALA A 174 -24.17 4.56 26.66
N THR A 175 -23.76 5.26 25.61
CA THR A 175 -24.24 6.60 25.31
C THR A 175 -24.73 6.69 23.87
N THR A 176 -25.81 7.45 23.67
CA THR A 176 -26.28 7.84 22.34
C THR A 176 -25.39 8.88 21.67
N ARG A 177 -24.48 9.48 22.41
CA ARG A 177 -23.52 10.47 21.90
C ARG A 177 -22.20 9.80 21.59
N ILE A 178 -21.87 9.69 20.32
CA ILE A 178 -20.62 9.09 19.87
C ILE A 178 -19.55 10.17 19.82
N LEU A 179 -18.51 9.97 20.64
CA LEU A 179 -17.41 10.91 20.82
C LEU A 179 -16.12 10.37 20.17
N ALA A 180 -15.25 11.28 19.76
CA ALA A 180 -13.90 10.93 19.29
C ALA A 180 -13.09 10.28 20.42
N THR A 181 -12.55 9.10 20.17
CA THR A 181 -11.72 8.36 21.17
C THR A 181 -10.32 8.93 21.30
N THR A 182 -9.81 9.59 20.26
CA THR A 182 -8.51 10.25 20.19
C THR A 182 -8.63 11.53 19.37
N SER A 183 -7.58 12.35 19.35
CA SER A 183 -7.50 13.52 18.46
C SER A 183 -6.94 13.09 17.12
N GLY A 184 -7.48 13.62 16.01
CA GLY A 184 -7.06 13.29 14.65
C GLY A 184 -7.96 13.92 13.60
N MET A 185 -7.71 13.59 12.34
CA MET A 185 -8.53 14.02 11.21
C MET A 185 -9.54 12.95 10.84
N ILE A 186 -10.78 13.34 10.58
CA ILE A 186 -11.80 12.46 10.02
C ILE A 186 -11.44 12.19 8.55
N LEU A 187 -11.23 10.92 8.21
CA LEU A 187 -10.89 10.50 6.86
C LEU A 187 -12.14 10.22 6.02
N ASP A 188 -13.12 9.54 6.62
CA ASP A 188 -14.31 9.04 5.94
C ASP A 188 -15.47 8.92 6.93
N ILE A 189 -16.71 9.15 6.45
CA ILE A 189 -17.98 8.99 7.19
C ILE A 189 -18.93 8.17 6.31
N PRO A 190 -18.84 6.81 6.33
CA PRO A 190 -19.58 5.94 5.42
C PRO A 190 -21.10 5.82 5.75
N VAL A 191 -21.63 6.69 6.59
CA VAL A 191 -23.03 6.65 7.05
C VAL A 191 -23.69 8.02 6.93
N GLU A 192 -25.01 8.03 6.83
CA GLU A 192 -25.83 9.24 6.69
C GLU A 192 -26.85 9.37 7.81
N VAL A 193 -27.36 10.58 8.01
CA VAL A 193 -28.49 10.85 8.94
C VAL A 193 -29.71 10.02 8.51
N GLY A 194 -30.28 9.28 9.44
CA GLY A 194 -31.40 8.35 9.20
C GLY A 194 -30.96 6.90 8.98
N ASN A 195 -29.68 6.62 8.76
CA ASN A 195 -29.18 5.26 8.63
C ASN A 195 -29.22 4.53 9.98
N MET A 196 -29.55 3.24 9.95
CA MET A 196 -29.50 2.36 11.11
C MET A 196 -28.05 1.84 11.29
N VAL A 197 -27.52 1.96 12.48
CA VAL A 197 -26.21 1.46 12.87
C VAL A 197 -26.32 0.40 13.95
N GLN A 198 -25.44 -0.59 13.88
CA GLN A 198 -25.37 -1.72 14.80
C GLN A 198 -24.17 -1.61 15.72
N GLU A 199 -24.36 -1.96 16.97
CA GLU A 199 -23.27 -2.07 17.96
C GLU A 199 -22.30 -3.20 17.65
N ILE A 200 -21.11 -3.10 18.20
CA ILE A 200 -20.13 -4.17 18.21
C ILE A 200 -20.55 -5.23 19.23
N ASN A 201 -20.62 -6.49 18.82
CA ASN A 201 -20.93 -7.61 19.70
C ASN A 201 -20.25 -8.90 19.18
N ASN A 202 -20.44 -10.03 19.88
CA ASN A 202 -19.81 -11.32 19.52
C ASN A 202 -20.24 -11.85 18.14
N PHE A 203 -21.30 -11.31 17.53
CA PHE A 203 -21.86 -11.75 16.25
C PHE A 203 -21.71 -10.70 15.16
N SER A 204 -21.36 -9.46 15.50
CA SER A 204 -21.25 -8.33 14.56
C SER A 204 -20.01 -7.49 14.87
N THR A 205 -19.25 -7.14 13.85
CA THR A 205 -18.12 -6.21 13.94
C THR A 205 -18.58 -4.75 14.16
N GLY A 206 -19.89 -4.51 14.20
CA GLY A 206 -20.49 -3.19 14.33
C GLY A 206 -20.38 -2.33 13.05
N THR A 207 -21.21 -1.29 12.99
CA THR A 207 -21.19 -0.34 11.86
C THR A 207 -20.15 0.74 12.11
N THR A 208 -19.21 0.95 11.18
CA THR A 208 -18.27 2.07 11.24
C THR A 208 -19.03 3.38 10.96
N ILE A 209 -18.99 4.32 11.91
CA ILE A 209 -19.62 5.65 11.79
C ILE A 209 -18.68 6.64 11.14
N ALA A 210 -17.42 6.63 11.58
CA ALA A 210 -16.37 7.47 11.03
C ALA A 210 -15.03 6.77 11.15
N THR A 211 -14.14 7.06 10.24
CA THR A 211 -12.74 6.63 10.28
C THR A 211 -11.88 7.86 10.53
N MET A 212 -10.98 7.79 11.49
CA MET A 212 -10.09 8.88 11.82
C MET A 212 -8.63 8.44 11.95
N ALA A 213 -7.69 9.36 11.73
CA ALA A 213 -6.26 9.09 11.84
C ALA A 213 -5.45 10.34 12.19
N ASP A 214 -4.24 10.12 12.72
CA ASP A 214 -3.24 11.17 12.84
C ASP A 214 -2.46 11.31 11.51
N VAL A 215 -2.86 12.27 10.69
CA VAL A 215 -2.24 12.53 9.38
C VAL A 215 -0.81 13.11 9.45
N LYS A 216 -0.31 13.39 10.66
CA LYS A 216 1.10 13.78 10.86
C LYS A 216 2.03 12.58 10.87
N LYS A 217 1.50 11.39 11.12
CA LYS A 217 2.24 10.13 11.17
C LYS A 217 1.83 9.25 9.99
N MET A 218 2.52 9.41 8.88
CA MET A 218 2.24 8.66 7.67
C MET A 218 3.31 7.59 7.43
N ILE A 219 2.90 6.46 6.86
CA ILE A 219 3.78 5.40 6.40
C ILE A 219 3.61 5.20 4.90
N PHE A 220 4.70 4.88 4.23
CA PHE A 220 4.66 4.23 2.93
C PHE A 220 4.44 2.73 3.17
N GLU A 221 3.42 2.17 2.55
CA GLU A 221 3.21 0.73 2.47
C GLU A 221 3.23 0.33 1.02
N GLY A 222 4.21 -0.48 0.65
CA GLY A 222 4.46 -0.86 -0.74
C GLY A 222 4.81 -2.32 -0.90
N LYS A 223 4.90 -2.75 -2.14
CA LYS A 223 5.22 -4.11 -2.54
C LYS A 223 6.49 -4.13 -3.37
N VAL A 224 7.35 -5.09 -3.10
CA VAL A 224 8.61 -5.33 -3.78
C VAL A 224 8.61 -6.75 -4.33
N ASP A 225 9.19 -6.93 -5.50
CA ASP A 225 9.30 -8.25 -6.13
C ASP A 225 10.30 -9.16 -5.39
N GLU A 226 10.07 -10.47 -5.48
CA GLU A 226 10.92 -11.50 -4.87
C GLU A 226 12.41 -11.37 -5.27
N ALA A 227 12.69 -10.98 -6.52
CA ALA A 227 14.07 -10.81 -7.00
C ALA A 227 14.82 -9.65 -6.33
N GLU A 228 14.09 -8.67 -5.77
CA GLU A 228 14.66 -7.46 -5.17
C GLU A 228 14.64 -7.50 -3.63
N VAL A 229 13.64 -8.17 -3.02
CA VAL A 229 13.47 -8.19 -1.56
C VAL A 229 14.68 -8.76 -0.82
N GLY A 230 15.37 -9.76 -1.39
CA GLY A 230 16.58 -10.35 -0.82
C GLY A 230 17.76 -9.39 -0.67
N LYS A 231 17.71 -8.24 -1.36
CA LYS A 231 18.74 -7.19 -1.29
C LYS A 231 18.40 -6.12 -0.25
N LEU A 232 17.16 -6.09 0.26
CA LEU A 232 16.68 -5.11 1.22
C LEU A 232 17.03 -5.53 2.65
N LYS A 233 17.24 -4.52 3.50
CA LYS A 233 17.44 -4.69 4.94
C LYS A 233 16.71 -3.58 5.68
N GLU A 234 16.16 -3.90 6.83
CA GLU A 234 15.63 -2.91 7.76
C GLU A 234 16.71 -1.87 8.10
N GLY A 235 16.30 -0.63 8.28
CA GLY A 235 17.19 0.50 8.50
C GLY A 235 17.73 1.18 7.24
N MET A 236 17.50 0.62 6.04
CA MET A 236 17.88 1.27 4.79
C MET A 236 17.08 2.55 4.56
N LYS A 237 17.78 3.59 4.07
CA LYS A 237 17.12 4.82 3.61
C LYS A 237 16.43 4.58 2.29
N ILE A 238 15.21 5.05 2.18
CA ILE A 238 14.42 5.00 0.97
C ILE A 238 13.93 6.40 0.58
N ASN A 239 13.81 6.63 -0.70
CA ASN A 239 13.30 7.86 -1.26
C ASN A 239 11.89 7.60 -1.79
N VAL A 240 10.89 8.20 -1.15
CA VAL A 240 9.48 8.04 -1.51
C VAL A 240 9.05 9.22 -2.36
N SER A 241 8.62 8.95 -3.58
CA SER A 241 8.00 9.91 -4.50
C SER A 241 6.50 9.68 -4.54
N ILE A 242 5.71 10.73 -4.33
CA ILE A 242 4.25 10.68 -4.31
C ILE A 242 3.73 11.26 -5.62
N GLY A 243 2.92 10.49 -6.35
CA GLY A 243 2.44 10.91 -7.67
C GLY A 243 1.65 12.23 -7.67
N ALA A 244 0.93 12.52 -6.59
CA ALA A 244 0.17 13.75 -6.42
C ALA A 244 1.04 14.99 -6.09
N ILE A 245 2.32 14.81 -5.74
CA ILE A 245 3.24 15.90 -5.36
C ILE A 245 4.49 15.80 -6.26
N PRO A 246 4.42 16.30 -7.49
CA PRO A 246 5.53 16.23 -8.43
C PRO A 246 6.74 17.03 -7.91
N ASN A 247 7.93 16.59 -8.29
CA ASN A 247 9.21 17.24 -7.96
C ASN A 247 9.57 17.28 -6.47
N LYS A 248 8.91 16.49 -5.62
CA LYS A 248 9.25 16.35 -4.21
C LYS A 248 9.46 14.88 -3.86
N THR A 249 10.59 14.61 -3.20
CA THR A 249 10.94 13.30 -2.68
C THR A 249 10.98 13.37 -1.15
N PHE A 250 10.36 12.41 -0.49
CA PHE A 250 10.34 12.29 0.95
C PHE A 250 11.31 11.19 1.38
N THR A 251 12.11 11.49 2.39
CA THR A 251 12.98 10.45 2.96
C THR A 251 12.20 9.62 3.96
N ALA A 252 12.37 8.31 3.88
CA ALA A 252 11.84 7.36 4.84
C ALA A 252 12.92 6.34 5.22
N ILE A 253 12.72 5.62 6.30
CA ILE A 253 13.59 4.53 6.73
C ILE A 253 12.76 3.25 6.66
N LEU A 254 13.30 2.24 5.98
CA LEU A 254 12.66 0.92 5.88
C LEU A 254 12.60 0.29 7.28
N ASP A 255 11.41 0.17 7.82
CA ASP A 255 11.16 -0.29 9.19
C ASP A 255 10.73 -1.76 9.24
N PHE A 256 10.02 -2.21 8.20
CA PHE A 256 9.48 -3.56 8.16
C PHE A 256 9.54 -4.14 6.75
N ILE A 257 9.93 -5.42 6.67
CA ILE A 257 9.87 -6.25 5.47
C ILE A 257 9.06 -7.50 5.84
N SER A 258 7.98 -7.77 5.12
CA SER A 258 7.16 -8.95 5.37
C SER A 258 7.99 -10.23 5.21
N PRO A 259 7.96 -11.15 6.18
CA PRO A 259 8.60 -12.46 6.06
C PRO A 259 7.86 -13.40 5.10
N GLN A 260 6.63 -13.04 4.70
CA GLN A 260 5.79 -13.83 3.81
C GLN A 260 5.47 -13.06 2.54
N GLY A 261 5.78 -13.66 1.39
CA GLY A 261 5.36 -13.16 0.08
C GLY A 261 3.91 -13.52 -0.22
N VAL A 262 3.23 -12.63 -0.93
CA VAL A 262 1.86 -12.83 -1.42
C VAL A 262 1.90 -12.91 -2.94
N ALA A 263 1.37 -14.00 -3.51
CA ALA A 263 1.24 -14.13 -4.95
C ALA A 263 0.06 -13.30 -5.45
N ASN A 264 0.35 -12.37 -6.35
CA ASN A 264 -0.66 -11.56 -7.03
C ASN A 264 -0.46 -11.70 -8.54
N ASN A 265 -1.46 -12.20 -9.26
CA ASN A 265 -1.40 -12.44 -10.71
C ASN A 265 -0.16 -13.23 -11.17
N GLY A 266 0.29 -14.21 -10.36
CA GLY A 266 1.44 -15.06 -10.67
C GLY A 266 2.81 -14.46 -10.34
N VAL A 267 2.88 -13.25 -9.80
CA VAL A 267 4.09 -12.60 -9.31
C VAL A 267 4.07 -12.60 -7.78
N VAL A 268 5.15 -13.10 -7.16
CA VAL A 268 5.32 -13.07 -5.71
C VAL A 268 5.86 -11.71 -5.30
N GLN A 269 5.13 -11.03 -4.42
CA GLN A 269 5.50 -9.73 -3.89
C GLN A 269 5.55 -9.74 -2.37
N PHE A 270 6.47 -8.96 -1.81
CA PHE A 270 6.64 -8.80 -0.37
C PHE A 270 6.26 -7.39 0.05
N GLU A 271 5.47 -7.31 1.11
CA GLU A 271 5.07 -6.02 1.68
C GLU A 271 6.24 -5.40 2.45
N ILE A 272 6.42 -4.10 2.26
CA ILE A 272 7.37 -3.29 3.02
C ILE A 272 6.67 -2.08 3.62
N LYS A 273 7.13 -1.65 4.80
CA LYS A 273 6.62 -0.44 5.48
C LYS A 273 7.76 0.47 5.87
N ALA A 274 7.53 1.77 5.68
CA ALA A 274 8.49 2.78 6.01
C ALA A 274 7.81 4.07 6.49
N PRO A 275 8.03 4.50 7.74
CA PRO A 275 7.57 5.80 8.21
C PRO A 275 8.15 6.93 7.37
N VAL A 276 7.26 7.77 6.81
CA VAL A 276 7.63 8.90 5.95
C VAL A 276 7.86 10.14 6.82
N GLN A 277 9.02 10.76 6.68
CA GLN A 277 9.30 12.02 7.35
C GLN A 277 8.61 13.17 6.62
N LEU A 278 7.57 13.71 7.25
CA LEU A 278 6.81 14.83 6.72
C LEU A 278 7.31 16.15 7.27
N ASP A 279 7.52 17.12 6.38
CA ASP A 279 7.71 18.51 6.78
C ASP A 279 6.36 19.11 7.19
N SER A 280 6.36 20.01 8.17
CA SER A 280 5.16 20.65 8.73
C SER A 280 4.26 21.36 7.71
N ASN A 281 4.78 21.67 6.52
CA ASN A 281 4.08 22.43 5.47
C ASN A 281 3.40 21.54 4.40
N ASN A 282 3.50 20.20 4.52
CA ASN A 282 2.94 19.31 3.49
C ASN A 282 1.80 18.47 4.08
N PHE A 283 0.60 18.76 3.63
CA PHE A 283 -0.54 17.91 3.87
C PHE A 283 -0.59 16.81 2.80
N ILE A 284 -0.44 15.56 3.21
CA ILE A 284 -0.56 14.38 2.35
C ILE A 284 -1.87 13.69 2.67
N ARG A 285 -2.68 13.44 1.65
CA ARG A 285 -3.91 12.66 1.81
C ARG A 285 -3.59 11.18 1.90
N ALA A 286 -4.33 10.47 2.75
CA ALA A 286 -4.30 9.02 2.81
C ALA A 286 -4.67 8.40 1.45
N GLY A 287 -3.99 7.31 1.07
CA GLY A 287 -4.26 6.61 -0.18
C GLY A 287 -3.58 7.20 -1.42
N TYR A 288 -2.69 8.19 -1.28
CA TYR A 288 -1.91 8.63 -2.42
C TYR A 288 -0.93 7.55 -2.87
N SER A 289 -0.98 7.23 -4.17
CA SER A 289 0.00 6.32 -4.80
C SER A 289 1.41 6.89 -4.70
N ALA A 290 2.34 6.03 -4.34
CA ALA A 290 3.72 6.38 -4.15
C ALA A 290 4.66 5.29 -4.66
N ASN A 291 5.85 5.72 -5.11
CA ASN A 291 6.95 4.83 -5.45
C ASN A 291 8.11 5.09 -4.49
N ALA A 292 8.68 4.02 -3.97
CA ALA A 292 9.86 4.08 -3.13
C ALA A 292 11.06 3.50 -3.85
N GLU A 293 12.15 4.25 -3.89
CA GLU A 293 13.43 3.81 -4.41
C GLU A 293 14.39 3.52 -3.25
N VAL A 294 14.91 2.32 -3.20
CA VAL A 294 15.88 1.87 -2.20
C VAL A 294 17.22 1.64 -2.89
N VAL A 295 18.25 2.37 -2.52
CA VAL A 295 19.60 2.14 -3.04
C VAL A 295 20.17 0.87 -2.39
N THR A 296 20.29 -0.19 -3.18
CA THR A 296 20.77 -1.50 -2.71
C THR A 296 22.29 -1.65 -2.86
N GLN A 297 22.87 -1.03 -3.88
CA GLN A 297 24.31 -1.01 -4.11
C GLN A 297 24.72 0.35 -4.68
N GLU A 298 25.87 0.85 -4.26
CA GLU A 298 26.43 2.12 -4.72
C GLU A 298 27.93 1.94 -5.01
N ALA A 299 28.42 2.55 -6.10
CA ALA A 299 29.85 2.68 -6.34
C ALA A 299 30.15 4.11 -6.83
N LYS A 300 31.03 4.80 -6.11
CA LYS A 300 31.41 6.19 -6.38
C LYS A 300 32.72 6.27 -7.13
N ASN A 301 32.78 7.23 -8.08
CA ASN A 301 33.99 7.54 -8.86
C ASN A 301 34.60 6.31 -9.53
N VAL A 302 33.77 5.52 -10.21
CA VAL A 302 34.16 4.29 -10.92
C VAL A 302 34.12 4.48 -12.42
N LEU A 303 34.87 3.64 -13.14
CA LEU A 303 34.86 3.63 -14.60
C LEU A 303 33.59 2.98 -15.11
N LEU A 304 32.85 3.71 -15.94
CA LEU A 304 31.54 3.29 -16.48
C LEU A 304 31.60 3.21 -18.00
N VAL A 305 30.84 2.26 -18.53
CA VAL A 305 30.50 2.15 -19.95
C VAL A 305 28.99 1.95 -20.07
N LYS A 306 28.40 2.34 -21.21
CA LYS A 306 26.98 2.00 -21.45
C LYS A 306 26.84 0.51 -21.66
N SER A 307 25.85 -0.11 -21.02
CA SER A 307 25.56 -1.55 -21.13
C SER A 307 25.37 -2.00 -22.59
N ALA A 308 24.83 -1.12 -23.43
CA ALA A 308 24.61 -1.37 -24.85
C ALA A 308 25.90 -1.64 -25.66
N HIS A 309 27.07 -1.24 -25.14
CA HIS A 309 28.36 -1.44 -25.81
C HIS A 309 29.10 -2.70 -25.37
N VAL A 310 28.61 -3.35 -24.31
CA VAL A 310 29.15 -4.62 -23.81
C VAL A 310 28.55 -5.78 -24.60
N ARG A 311 29.41 -6.72 -25.03
CA ARG A 311 29.01 -7.95 -25.69
C ARG A 311 29.53 -9.15 -24.89
N TYR A 312 28.97 -10.31 -25.14
CA TYR A 312 29.36 -11.56 -24.52
C TYR A 312 29.81 -12.54 -25.61
N ASP A 313 30.90 -13.26 -25.37
CA ASP A 313 31.34 -14.32 -26.25
C ASP A 313 30.50 -15.61 -26.04
N GLU A 314 30.86 -16.68 -26.79
CA GLU A 314 30.21 -17.99 -26.69
C GLU A 314 30.33 -18.62 -25.29
N ASN A 315 31.33 -18.20 -24.51
CA ASN A 315 31.57 -18.65 -23.13
C ASN A 315 30.99 -17.68 -22.09
N GLN A 316 30.09 -16.77 -22.48
CA GLN A 316 29.48 -15.75 -21.61
C GLN A 316 30.48 -14.76 -20.97
N LYS A 317 31.68 -14.60 -21.56
CA LYS A 317 32.69 -13.64 -21.07
C LYS A 317 32.40 -12.26 -21.66
N PRO A 318 32.30 -11.21 -20.84
CA PRO A 318 32.02 -9.85 -21.31
C PRO A 318 33.24 -9.25 -21.99
N TYR A 319 33.04 -8.61 -23.14
CA TYR A 319 34.06 -7.86 -23.86
C TYR A 319 33.46 -6.59 -24.49
N VAL A 320 34.37 -5.68 -24.84
CA VAL A 320 34.07 -4.52 -25.70
C VAL A 320 35.01 -4.56 -26.91
N GLU A 321 34.62 -3.98 -28.02
CA GLU A 321 35.50 -3.77 -29.16
C GLU A 321 36.11 -2.38 -29.09
N ILE A 322 37.44 -2.31 -29.05
CA ILE A 322 38.18 -1.05 -28.99
C ILE A 322 38.85 -0.75 -30.34
N LEU A 323 38.84 0.52 -30.70
CA LEU A 323 39.56 0.99 -31.90
C LEU A 323 41.05 0.95 -31.65
N THR A 324 41.77 0.13 -32.43
CA THR A 324 43.23 0.01 -32.35
C THR A 324 43.94 0.86 -33.37
N SER A 325 43.41 1.02 -34.58
CA SER A 325 43.99 1.85 -35.63
C SER A 325 42.97 2.23 -36.69
N GLY A 326 43.28 3.25 -37.50
CA GLY A 326 42.44 3.72 -38.61
C GLY A 326 41.32 4.67 -38.18
N LYS A 327 40.61 5.20 -39.16
CA LYS A 327 39.42 6.04 -39.00
C LYS A 327 38.41 5.73 -40.12
N GLY A 328 37.12 5.87 -39.83
CA GLY A 328 36.07 5.61 -40.82
C GLY A 328 36.09 4.16 -41.32
N GLN A 329 36.15 3.97 -42.64
CA GLN A 329 36.13 2.65 -43.27
C GLN A 329 37.39 1.79 -43.00
N ASP A 330 38.53 2.42 -42.65
CA ASP A 330 39.78 1.73 -42.34
C ASP A 330 39.95 1.45 -40.84
N ALA A 331 38.92 1.65 -40.03
CA ALA A 331 38.96 1.43 -38.59
C ALA A 331 39.07 -0.06 -38.27
N LYS A 332 40.09 -0.42 -37.48
CA LYS A 332 40.30 -1.78 -36.97
C LYS A 332 39.92 -1.85 -35.50
N TYR A 333 39.08 -2.81 -35.17
CA TYR A 333 38.61 -3.06 -33.82
C TYR A 333 39.16 -4.38 -33.29
N GLU A 334 39.48 -4.42 -32.01
CA GLU A 334 39.94 -5.61 -31.32
C GLU A 334 39.06 -5.90 -30.10
N LYS A 335 38.74 -7.16 -29.86
CA LYS A 335 38.03 -7.60 -28.68
C LYS A 335 38.88 -7.45 -27.44
N LYS A 336 38.41 -6.68 -26.47
CA LYS A 336 39.03 -6.51 -25.17
C LYS A 336 38.14 -7.03 -24.08
N TYR A 337 38.56 -8.10 -23.40
CA TYR A 337 37.79 -8.69 -22.31
C TYR A 337 37.86 -7.79 -21.08
N ILE A 338 36.74 -7.66 -20.40
CA ILE A 338 36.53 -6.76 -19.26
C ILE A 338 35.93 -7.52 -18.10
N THR A 339 36.19 -7.04 -16.89
CA THR A 339 35.48 -7.50 -15.69
C THR A 339 34.45 -6.47 -15.29
N LEU A 340 33.20 -6.90 -15.23
CA LEU A 340 32.09 -6.04 -14.88
C LEU A 340 31.87 -5.99 -13.36
N GLY A 341 31.31 -4.88 -12.92
CA GLY A 341 30.82 -4.67 -11.56
C GLY A 341 29.29 -4.55 -11.53
N ILE A 342 28.79 -3.56 -10.78
CA ILE A 342 27.36 -3.27 -10.68
C ILE A 342 26.83 -2.59 -11.95
N THR A 343 25.54 -2.76 -12.21
CA THR A 343 24.84 -2.12 -13.35
C THR A 343 23.51 -1.54 -12.90
N ASP A 344 23.17 -0.37 -13.47
CA ASP A 344 21.86 0.30 -13.31
C ASP A 344 20.90 0.02 -14.48
N GLY A 345 21.31 -0.92 -15.39
CA GLY A 345 20.58 -1.23 -16.62
C GLY A 345 20.98 -0.36 -17.83
N VAL A 346 21.44 0.87 -17.62
CA VAL A 346 21.92 1.80 -18.65
C VAL A 346 23.43 1.80 -18.73
N ASN A 347 24.08 1.91 -17.58
CA ASN A 347 25.54 1.91 -17.43
C ASN A 347 25.99 0.67 -16.65
N VAL A 348 27.23 0.28 -16.85
CA VAL A 348 27.84 -0.82 -16.11
C VAL A 348 29.24 -0.42 -15.67
N GLN A 349 29.57 -0.75 -14.43
CA GLN A 349 30.88 -0.55 -13.88
C GLN A 349 31.89 -1.50 -14.51
N VAL A 350 33.04 -1.00 -14.92
CA VAL A 350 34.21 -1.79 -15.35
C VAL A 350 35.23 -1.81 -14.23
N LYS A 351 35.44 -2.99 -13.63
CA LYS A 351 36.41 -3.19 -12.55
C LYS A 351 37.85 -3.31 -13.08
N SER A 352 38.01 -3.95 -14.26
CA SER A 352 39.30 -4.12 -14.90
C SER A 352 39.17 -4.40 -16.40
N GLY A 353 40.25 -4.27 -17.13
CA GLY A 353 40.30 -4.59 -18.55
C GLY A 353 40.10 -3.39 -19.49
N LEU A 354 39.88 -2.16 -18.99
CA LEU A 354 39.65 -1.00 -19.82
C LEU A 354 40.32 0.25 -19.23
N ASN A 355 40.80 1.15 -20.09
CA ASN A 355 41.37 2.44 -19.72
C ASN A 355 40.43 3.59 -20.14
N LYS A 356 40.52 4.76 -19.49
CA LYS A 356 39.71 5.94 -19.81
C LYS A 356 39.90 6.44 -21.25
N SER A 357 41.07 6.17 -21.86
CA SER A 357 41.41 6.62 -23.21
C SER A 357 40.97 5.66 -24.30
N ASP A 358 40.51 4.44 -23.95
CA ASP A 358 40.11 3.45 -24.92
C ASP A 358 38.88 3.92 -25.68
N LYS A 359 38.89 3.80 -27.01
CA LYS A 359 37.75 4.15 -27.87
C LYS A 359 36.91 2.92 -28.14
N ILE A 360 35.75 2.82 -27.55
CA ILE A 360 34.82 1.70 -27.64
C ILE A 360 33.92 1.87 -28.85
N LYS A 361 33.74 0.82 -29.65
CA LYS A 361 32.83 0.78 -30.78
C LYS A 361 31.38 0.88 -30.32
N ILE A 362 30.60 1.75 -30.94
CA ILE A 362 29.15 1.86 -30.77
C ILE A 362 28.47 0.96 -31.78
N TRP A 363 27.63 0.05 -31.31
CA TRP A 363 26.92 -0.95 -32.12
C TRP A 363 25.58 -0.43 -32.70
N ASN A 364 25.40 0.85 -32.85
CA ASN A 364 24.16 1.42 -33.41
C ASN A 364 24.12 1.26 -34.91
N THR A 365 23.33 0.32 -35.39
CA THR A 365 23.00 0.12 -36.82
C THR A 365 21.92 1.07 -37.33
N ASP A 366 21.29 1.88 -36.46
CA ASP A 366 20.15 2.74 -36.86
C ASP A 366 20.57 4.08 -37.50
N LEU A 367 21.83 4.47 -37.45
CA LEU A 367 22.31 5.73 -38.05
C LEU A 367 22.48 5.68 -39.58
N GLU A 368 22.57 4.47 -40.19
CA GLU A 368 22.71 4.36 -41.65
C GLU A 368 21.38 4.49 -42.41
N LYS A 369 20.22 4.21 -41.81
CA LYS A 369 18.93 4.38 -42.48
C LYS A 369 18.51 5.84 -42.71
N ASN A 370 19.12 6.78 -41.99
CA ASN A 370 18.77 8.20 -42.11
C ASN A 370 19.65 9.00 -43.11
N LYS A 371 20.71 8.41 -43.69
CA LYS A 371 21.54 9.10 -44.69
C LYS A 371 21.06 8.91 -46.13
N ASN A 372 20.22 7.95 -46.42
CA ASN A 372 19.54 7.79 -47.72
C ASN A 372 18.11 8.32 -47.63
N GLY A 373 18.00 9.63 -47.38
CA GLY A 373 16.75 10.34 -47.46
C GLY A 373 16.21 10.36 -48.90
N ASN A 374 15.34 9.43 -49.20
CA ASN A 374 14.31 9.57 -50.22
C ASN A 374 13.06 8.89 -49.67
N GLY A 375 12.21 9.70 -49.02
CA GLY A 375 10.84 9.33 -48.71
C GLY A 375 10.05 9.24 -50.01
N PRO A 376 9.12 8.30 -50.12
CA PRO A 376 8.16 8.31 -51.21
C PRO A 376 7.14 9.44 -50.98
N HIS A 377 6.82 10.10 -52.10
CA HIS A 377 5.70 11.04 -52.26
C HIS A 377 4.36 10.41 -51.93
#